data_40f276f26938a385b8f3181d1e8b3646
#
_entry.id   40f276f26938a385b8f3181d1e8b3646
#
_cell.length_a   1.000
_cell.length_b   1.000
_cell.length_c   1.000
_cell.angle_alpha   90.00
_cell.angle_beta   90.00
_cell.angle_gamma   90.00
#
_symmetry.space_group_name_H-M   'P 1'
#
loop_
_entity.id
_entity.type
_entity.pdbx_description
1 polymer ?
#
loop_
_entity_poly.entity_id
_entity_poly.type
_entity_poly.pdbx_seq_one_letter_code
_entity_poly.pdbx_strand_id
1 'polypeptide(L)'
;GSFLFEFGSQGNQPGQFKYPQGVCIDNQGRIIVAESVGCRLQSFTHEGHPISSFDCGSERPWAVAFDEHRGLIAFSTGNRVHLIGANQWLADTFTWRPDLHRYAPSSMKRVVSTMTMIRSLVDDSSAMSMIPNELLFEIFSFL
;
A
#
# COMPACT_ATOMS: atom_id res chain seq x y z
N GLY A 1 4.72 4.90 25.85
CA GLY A 1 5.35 5.28 24.59
C GLY A 1 5.32 6.78 24.41
N SER A 2 6.23 7.33 23.62
CA SER A 2 6.23 8.75 23.28
C SER A 2 5.28 9.02 22.10
N PHE A 3 4.59 10.15 22.14
CA PHE A 3 3.85 10.67 20.99
C PHE A 3 4.83 10.95 19.83
N LEU A 4 4.50 10.50 18.61
CA LEU A 4 5.36 10.68 17.44
C LEU A 4 4.92 11.89 16.61
N PHE A 5 3.70 11.85 16.08
CA PHE A 5 3.11 12.93 15.29
C PHE A 5 1.61 12.72 15.13
N GLU A 6 0.91 13.73 14.66
CA GLU A 6 -0.49 13.67 14.23
C GLU A 6 -0.60 14.18 12.81
N PHE A 7 -1.66 13.76 12.11
CA PHE A 7 -1.97 14.23 10.77
C PHE A 7 -3.49 14.31 10.55
N GLY A 8 -3.86 15.07 9.55
CA GLY A 8 -5.25 15.31 9.19
C GLY A 8 -5.83 16.59 9.79
N SER A 9 -6.96 16.99 9.26
CA SER A 9 -7.78 18.13 9.72
C SER A 9 -9.24 17.84 9.40
N GLN A 10 -10.15 18.65 9.90
CA GLN A 10 -11.57 18.49 9.57
C GLN A 10 -11.86 18.91 8.13
N GLY A 11 -12.56 18.06 7.36
CA GLY A 11 -12.98 18.39 6.00
C GLY A 11 -13.26 17.18 5.12
N ASN A 12 -13.40 17.43 3.79
CA ASN A 12 -13.71 16.42 2.78
C ASN A 12 -12.57 16.14 1.81
N GLN A 13 -11.52 16.98 1.80
CA GLN A 13 -10.42 16.81 0.86
C GLN A 13 -9.56 15.59 1.24
N PRO A 14 -8.75 15.06 0.32
CA PRO A 14 -7.75 14.06 0.68
C PRO A 14 -6.89 14.53 1.86
N GLY A 15 -6.71 13.68 2.86
CA GLY A 15 -5.99 14.01 4.08
C GLY A 15 -6.82 14.74 5.14
N GLN A 16 -8.07 15.07 4.84
CA GLN A 16 -9.03 15.61 5.82
C GLN A 16 -10.01 14.53 6.26
N PHE A 17 -10.56 14.66 7.46
CA PHE A 17 -11.44 13.66 8.05
C PHE A 17 -12.79 14.22 8.47
N LYS A 18 -13.83 13.37 8.32
CA LYS A 18 -15.14 13.54 8.94
C LYS A 18 -15.47 12.33 9.80
N TYR A 19 -15.21 12.44 11.09
CA TYR A 19 -15.42 11.38 12.07
C TYR A 19 -14.65 10.10 11.73
N PRO A 20 -13.30 10.11 11.83
CA PRO A 20 -12.49 8.89 11.75
C PRO A 20 -12.82 7.98 12.95
N GLN A 21 -13.10 6.71 12.70
CA GLN A 21 -13.55 5.74 13.70
C GLN A 21 -12.59 4.57 13.84
N GLY A 22 -12.16 4.00 12.73
CA GLY A 22 -11.28 2.85 12.72
C GLY A 22 -9.98 3.15 12.00
N VAL A 23 -8.90 2.51 12.43
CA VAL A 23 -7.59 2.61 11.80
C VAL A 23 -6.91 1.24 11.82
N CYS A 24 -6.25 0.89 10.73
CA CYS A 24 -5.32 -0.24 10.68
C CYS A 24 -4.09 0.12 9.84
N ILE A 25 -3.09 -0.74 9.92
CA ILE A 25 -1.87 -0.61 9.11
C ILE A 25 -1.73 -1.91 8.30
N ASP A 26 -1.47 -1.76 7.01
CA ASP A 26 -1.25 -2.90 6.13
C ASP A 26 0.22 -3.39 6.16
N ASN A 27 0.49 -4.46 5.42
CA ASN A 27 1.82 -5.06 5.34
C ASN A 27 2.86 -4.21 4.57
N GLN A 28 2.44 -3.09 4.00
CA GLN A 28 3.32 -2.11 3.34
C GLN A 28 3.57 -0.88 4.22
N GLY A 29 3.02 -0.87 5.44
CA GLY A 29 3.13 0.25 6.36
C GLY A 29 2.19 1.40 6.03
N ARG A 30 1.21 1.21 5.12
CA ARG A 30 0.20 2.23 4.84
C ARG A 30 -0.83 2.25 5.95
N ILE A 31 -1.22 3.45 6.37
CA ILE A 31 -2.26 3.67 7.37
C ILE A 31 -3.60 3.73 6.63
N ILE A 32 -4.56 2.92 7.04
CA ILE A 32 -5.92 2.89 6.47
C ILE A 32 -6.89 3.39 7.53
N VAL A 33 -7.66 4.42 7.21
CA VAL A 33 -8.61 5.06 8.13
C VAL A 33 -10.03 4.93 7.60
N ALA A 34 -10.95 4.49 8.45
CA ALA A 34 -12.38 4.44 8.18
C ALA A 34 -13.07 5.71 8.69
N GLU A 35 -13.78 6.41 7.81
CA GLU A 35 -14.50 7.65 8.12
C GLU A 35 -16.01 7.43 8.04
N SER A 36 -16.68 7.48 9.19
CA SER A 36 -18.11 7.17 9.25
C SER A 36 -18.98 8.23 8.55
N VAL A 37 -18.75 9.50 8.78
CA VAL A 37 -19.49 10.59 8.13
C VAL A 37 -18.95 10.91 6.74
N GLY A 38 -17.67 10.65 6.50
CA GLY A 38 -17.08 10.75 5.18
C GLY A 38 -17.52 9.63 4.22
N CYS A 39 -18.13 8.56 4.72
CA CYS A 39 -18.57 7.38 3.97
C CYS A 39 -17.46 6.79 3.09
N ARG A 40 -16.23 6.76 3.59
CA ARG A 40 -15.06 6.31 2.82
C ARG A 40 -14.00 5.67 3.71
N LEU A 41 -13.11 4.93 3.08
CA LEU A 41 -11.81 4.61 3.63
C LEU A 41 -10.77 5.50 2.96
N GLN A 42 -9.78 5.96 3.70
CA GLN A 42 -8.62 6.64 3.13
C GLN A 42 -7.34 5.89 3.47
N SER A 43 -6.40 5.84 2.52
CA SER A 43 -5.06 5.30 2.75
C SER A 43 -4.00 6.40 2.74
N PHE A 44 -2.98 6.22 3.59
CA PHE A 44 -1.92 7.19 3.82
C PHE A 44 -0.56 6.50 3.83
N THR A 45 0.49 7.26 3.52
CA THR A 45 1.86 6.83 3.83
C THR A 45 2.05 6.72 5.33
N HIS A 46 3.14 6.11 5.77
CA HIS A 46 3.48 6.03 7.19
C HIS A 46 3.78 7.42 7.83
N GLU A 47 4.01 8.45 7.00
CA GLU A 47 4.15 9.85 7.43
C GLU A 47 2.82 10.62 7.45
N GLY A 48 1.70 9.98 7.09
CA GLY A 48 0.38 10.61 7.08
C GLY A 48 0.03 11.38 5.80
N HIS A 49 0.78 11.21 4.70
CA HIS A 49 0.39 11.80 3.41
C HIS A 49 -0.71 10.97 2.74
N PRO A 50 -1.79 11.58 2.23
CA PRO A 50 -2.87 10.86 1.60
C PRO A 50 -2.40 10.20 0.29
N ILE A 51 -2.82 8.96 0.07
CA ILE A 51 -2.51 8.17 -1.11
C ILE A 51 -3.75 8.00 -1.97
N SER A 52 -4.81 7.43 -1.39
CA SER A 52 -6.01 7.02 -2.12
C SER A 52 -7.22 6.99 -1.21
N SER A 53 -8.42 6.99 -1.80
CA SER A 53 -9.67 6.79 -1.07
C SER A 53 -10.54 5.76 -1.76
N PHE A 54 -11.28 5.00 -0.96
CA PHE A 54 -12.32 4.05 -1.38
C PHE A 54 -13.67 4.58 -0.94
N ASP A 55 -14.55 4.86 -1.90
CA ASP A 55 -15.91 5.34 -1.63
C ASP A 55 -16.79 4.16 -1.19
N CYS A 56 -17.37 4.28 -0.02
CA CYS A 56 -18.32 3.31 0.53
C CYS A 56 -19.78 3.61 0.14
N GLY A 57 -20.01 4.55 -0.76
CA GLY A 57 -21.36 5.00 -1.15
C GLY A 57 -22.09 5.69 0.00
N SER A 58 -23.25 5.16 0.40
CA SER A 58 -24.01 5.66 1.56
C SER A 58 -23.66 4.94 2.87
N GLU A 59 -22.79 3.95 2.82
CA GLU A 59 -22.40 3.16 3.99
C GLU A 59 -21.42 3.93 4.86
N ARG A 60 -21.62 3.86 6.18
CA ARG A 60 -20.77 4.52 7.17
C ARG A 60 -19.81 3.51 7.79
N PRO A 61 -18.55 3.46 7.38
CA PRO A 61 -17.58 2.55 7.97
C PRO A 61 -17.19 2.98 9.38
N TRP A 62 -17.05 1.99 10.28
CA TRP A 62 -16.73 2.19 11.70
C TRP A 62 -15.37 1.61 12.06
N ALA A 63 -15.15 0.37 11.69
CA ALA A 63 -13.90 -0.34 11.96
C ALA A 63 -13.29 -0.80 10.65
N VAL A 64 -11.98 -0.92 10.62
CA VAL A 64 -11.22 -1.45 9.49
C VAL A 64 -10.10 -2.35 10.01
N ALA A 65 -9.85 -3.45 9.31
CA ALA A 65 -8.78 -4.38 9.58
C ALA A 65 -8.14 -4.87 8.28
N PHE A 66 -6.90 -5.28 8.33
CA PHE A 66 -6.16 -5.83 7.20
C PHE A 66 -5.77 -7.29 7.47
N ASP A 67 -6.12 -8.18 6.53
CA ASP A 67 -5.67 -9.58 6.52
C ASP A 67 -4.44 -9.69 5.61
N GLU A 68 -3.29 -9.80 6.24
CA GLU A 68 -1.99 -9.90 5.56
C GLU A 68 -1.89 -11.16 4.69
N HIS A 69 -2.46 -12.29 5.14
CA HIS A 69 -2.34 -13.58 4.45
C HIS A 69 -3.14 -13.63 3.15
N ARG A 70 -4.30 -12.99 3.13
CA ARG A 70 -5.20 -12.98 1.97
C ARG A 70 -5.15 -11.68 1.17
N GLY A 71 -4.50 -10.64 1.69
CA GLY A 71 -4.49 -9.31 1.08
C GLY A 71 -5.90 -8.71 1.03
N LEU A 72 -6.68 -8.90 2.08
CA LEU A 72 -8.05 -8.38 2.18
C LEU A 72 -8.12 -7.26 3.21
N ILE A 73 -8.97 -6.28 2.90
CA ILE A 73 -9.39 -5.26 3.87
C ILE A 73 -10.82 -5.58 4.28
N ALA A 74 -11.04 -5.76 5.57
CA ALA A 74 -12.35 -5.92 6.17
C ALA A 74 -12.77 -4.60 6.81
N PHE A 75 -13.98 -4.14 6.55
CA PHE A 75 -14.54 -2.99 7.28
C PHE A 75 -16.00 -3.24 7.64
N SER A 76 -16.41 -2.72 8.77
CA SER A 76 -17.79 -2.82 9.24
C SER A 76 -18.57 -1.55 8.95
N THR A 77 -19.84 -1.71 8.59
CA THR A 77 -20.82 -0.63 8.50
C THR A 77 -22.04 -1.06 9.28
N GLY A 78 -22.75 -0.21 9.96
CA GLY A 78 -24.00 -0.52 10.68
C GLY A 78 -24.10 -1.99 11.17
N ASN A 79 -24.71 -2.84 10.38
CA ASN A 79 -24.93 -4.26 10.67
C ASN A 79 -24.26 -5.21 9.66
N ARG A 80 -23.30 -4.74 8.87
CA ARG A 80 -22.62 -5.54 7.84
C ARG A 80 -21.11 -5.48 8.00
N VAL A 81 -20.46 -6.52 7.49
CA VAL A 81 -19.01 -6.54 7.27
C VAL A 81 -18.75 -6.69 5.79
N HIS A 82 -17.91 -5.84 5.25
CA HIS A 82 -17.51 -5.81 3.85
C HIS A 82 -16.05 -6.29 3.74
N LEU A 83 -15.77 -7.05 2.69
CA LEU A 83 -14.43 -7.51 2.35
C LEU A 83 -14.09 -6.98 0.96
N ILE A 84 -12.95 -6.31 0.85
CA ILE A 84 -12.42 -5.83 -0.42
C ILE A 84 -10.98 -6.32 -0.61
N GLY A 85 -10.60 -6.57 -1.86
CA GLY A 85 -9.22 -6.92 -2.19
C GLY A 85 -8.31 -5.69 -2.06
N ALA A 86 -7.31 -5.75 -1.22
CA ALA A 86 -6.35 -4.67 -1.10
C ALA A 86 -5.66 -4.38 -2.43
N ASN A 87 -5.39 -5.41 -3.22
CA ASN A 87 -4.79 -5.27 -4.55
C ASN A 87 -5.67 -4.51 -5.55
N GLN A 88 -7.00 -4.58 -5.41
CA GLN A 88 -7.91 -3.85 -6.30
C GLN A 88 -7.96 -2.35 -5.98
N TRP A 89 -7.79 -1.99 -4.72
CA TRP A 89 -7.83 -0.58 -4.30
C TRP A 89 -6.45 0.06 -4.18
N LEU A 90 -5.46 -0.68 -3.71
CA LEU A 90 -4.17 -0.15 -3.29
C LEU A 90 -3.01 -0.51 -4.26
N ALA A 91 -3.25 -1.34 -5.28
CA ALA A 91 -2.20 -1.81 -6.20
C ALA A 91 -1.54 -0.65 -6.95
N ASP A 92 -2.36 0.26 -7.48
CA ASP A 92 -1.88 1.38 -8.30
C ASP A 92 -1.24 2.52 -7.48
N THR A 93 -1.27 2.39 -6.15
CA THR A 93 -0.81 3.45 -5.25
C THR A 93 0.57 3.19 -4.65
N PHE A 94 1.14 2.01 -4.89
CA PHE A 94 2.47 1.71 -4.37
C PHE A 94 3.56 2.34 -5.27
N THR A 95 4.11 3.44 -4.80
CA THR A 95 5.34 4.00 -5.37
C THR A 95 6.52 3.43 -4.59
N TRP A 96 7.34 2.61 -5.25
CA TRP A 96 8.52 2.06 -4.61
C TRP A 96 9.50 3.16 -4.22
N ARG A 97 9.93 3.13 -2.96
CA ARG A 97 11.01 3.97 -2.42
C ARG A 97 11.93 3.08 -1.58
N PRO A 98 13.25 3.36 -1.55
CA PRO A 98 14.22 2.54 -0.81
C PRO A 98 13.87 2.35 0.67
N ASP A 99 13.38 3.39 1.33
CA ASP A 99 12.96 3.37 2.74
C ASP A 99 11.72 2.51 3.00
N LEU A 100 10.88 2.30 1.97
CA LEU A 100 9.67 1.48 2.04
C LEU A 100 9.90 0.02 1.60
N HIS A 101 11.11 -0.34 1.18
CA HIS A 101 11.39 -1.68 0.65
C HIS A 101 10.99 -2.81 1.61
N ARG A 102 11.16 -2.64 2.91
CA ARG A 102 10.78 -3.64 3.92
C ARG A 102 9.27 -3.95 3.92
N TYR A 103 8.44 -3.01 3.50
CA TYR A 103 6.98 -3.14 3.42
C TYR A 103 6.48 -3.55 2.03
N ALA A 104 7.36 -3.56 1.02
CA ALA A 104 6.97 -3.92 -0.34
C ALA A 104 6.47 -5.37 -0.42
N PRO A 105 5.48 -5.67 -1.28
CA PRO A 105 5.05 -7.03 -1.57
C PRO A 105 6.23 -7.90 -1.98
N SER A 106 6.18 -9.20 -1.65
CA SER A 106 7.27 -10.14 -1.95
C SER A 106 7.61 -10.18 -3.45
N SER A 107 6.59 -10.08 -4.31
CA SER A 107 6.77 -9.96 -5.76
C SER A 107 7.59 -8.73 -6.14
N MET A 108 7.25 -7.58 -5.55
CA MET A 108 7.94 -6.31 -5.83
C MET A 108 9.36 -6.29 -5.24
N LYS A 109 9.57 -6.89 -4.07
CA LYS A 109 10.92 -7.05 -3.48
C LYS A 109 11.84 -7.84 -4.42
N ARG A 110 11.32 -8.90 -5.04
CA ARG A 110 12.06 -9.69 -6.03
C ARG A 110 12.44 -8.86 -7.25
N VAL A 111 11.47 -8.14 -7.84
CA VAL A 111 11.71 -7.28 -9.00
C VAL A 111 12.75 -6.20 -8.68
N VAL A 112 12.61 -5.50 -7.57
CA VAL A 112 13.56 -4.44 -7.17
C VAL A 112 14.95 -5.01 -6.90
N SER A 113 15.06 -6.13 -6.20
CA SER A 113 16.35 -6.80 -5.97
C SER A 113 17.01 -7.21 -7.29
N THR A 114 16.23 -7.75 -8.21
CA THR A 114 16.70 -8.14 -9.55
C THR A 114 17.14 -6.92 -10.35
N MET A 115 16.35 -5.84 -10.37
CA MET A 115 16.69 -4.58 -11.06
C MET A 115 17.95 -3.91 -10.47
N THR A 116 18.10 -3.93 -9.15
CA THR A 116 19.30 -3.38 -8.49
C THR A 116 20.54 -4.20 -8.85
N MET A 117 20.38 -5.52 -8.89
CA MET A 117 21.44 -6.44 -9.30
C MET A 117 21.84 -6.23 -10.77
N ILE A 118 20.84 -6.08 -11.66
CA ILE A 118 21.08 -5.80 -13.09
C ILE A 118 21.79 -4.46 -13.26
N ARG A 119 21.37 -3.41 -12.56
CA ARG A 119 22.00 -2.10 -12.65
C ARG A 119 23.48 -2.17 -12.25
N SER A 120 23.80 -2.90 -11.18
CA SER A 120 25.18 -3.09 -10.77
C SER A 120 26.01 -3.91 -11.77
N LEU A 121 25.36 -4.81 -12.55
CA LEU A 121 26.00 -5.62 -13.58
C LEU A 121 26.16 -4.86 -14.90
N VAL A 122 25.26 -3.93 -15.23
CA VAL A 122 25.34 -3.07 -16.43
C VAL A 122 26.44 -2.04 -16.31
N ASP A 123 26.69 -1.53 -15.10
CA ASP A 123 27.81 -0.62 -14.82
C ASP A 123 29.18 -1.34 -14.92
N ASP A 124 29.20 -2.68 -14.90
CA ASP A 124 30.36 -3.52 -15.16
C ASP A 124 30.14 -4.34 -16.43
N SER A 125 30.61 -3.80 -17.57
CA SER A 125 30.43 -4.41 -18.90
C SER A 125 31.00 -5.82 -19.05
N SER A 126 31.82 -6.31 -18.10
CA SER A 126 32.39 -7.66 -18.07
C SER A 126 31.40 -8.68 -17.45
N ALA A 127 30.43 -8.25 -16.69
CA ALA A 127 29.53 -9.10 -15.92
C ALA A 127 28.26 -9.54 -16.69
N MET A 128 27.92 -8.86 -17.80
CA MET A 128 26.74 -9.21 -18.64
C MET A 128 26.81 -10.62 -19.21
N SER A 129 28.01 -11.17 -19.42
CA SER A 129 28.19 -12.55 -19.92
C SER A 129 27.93 -13.64 -18.87
N MET A 130 27.74 -13.28 -17.62
CA MET A 130 27.50 -14.20 -16.50
C MET A 130 26.04 -14.31 -16.09
N ILE A 131 25.12 -13.58 -16.73
CA ILE A 131 23.70 -13.66 -16.41
C ILE A 131 23.11 -14.92 -17.02
N PRO A 132 22.58 -15.88 -16.24
CA PRO A 132 21.92 -17.06 -16.79
C PRO A 132 20.73 -16.63 -17.71
N ASN A 133 20.59 -17.33 -18.83
CA ASN A 133 19.54 -17.06 -19.82
C ASN A 133 18.13 -17.11 -19.21
N GLU A 134 17.93 -17.91 -18.16
CA GLU A 134 16.66 -18.00 -17.42
C GLU A 134 16.29 -16.69 -16.71
N LEU A 135 17.27 -15.96 -16.16
CA LEU A 135 17.08 -14.64 -15.54
C LEU A 135 16.82 -13.56 -16.60
N LEU A 136 17.46 -13.64 -17.76
CA LEU A 136 17.19 -12.72 -18.88
C LEU A 136 15.75 -12.88 -19.40
N PHE A 137 15.23 -14.09 -19.43
CA PHE A 137 13.86 -14.36 -19.87
C PHE A 137 12.80 -13.79 -18.89
N GLU A 138 13.04 -13.90 -17.58
CA GLU A 138 12.17 -13.26 -16.57
C GLU A 138 12.17 -11.72 -16.70
N ILE A 139 13.31 -11.12 -17.01
CA ILE A 139 13.45 -9.66 -17.16
C ILE A 139 12.71 -9.17 -18.41
N PHE A 140 12.85 -9.85 -19.53
CA PHE A 140 12.19 -9.48 -20.79
C PHE A 140 10.70 -9.82 -20.84
N SER A 141 10.19 -10.65 -19.96
CA SER A 141 8.76 -10.92 -19.84
C SER A 141 8.00 -9.86 -19.02
N PHE A 142 8.71 -8.92 -18.39
CA PHE A 142 8.14 -7.80 -17.63
C PHE A 142 8.27 -6.44 -18.34
N LEU A 143 8.91 -6.37 -19.51
CA LEU A 143 8.97 -5.19 -20.38
C LEU A 143 7.97 -5.32 -21.53
#